data_8f5a744acd5f771677d5089296bc6acc
#
_entry.id   8f5a744acd5f771677d5089296bc6acc
#
_cell.length_a   1.000
_cell.length_b   1.000
_cell.length_c   1.000
_cell.angle_alpha   90.00
_cell.angle_beta   90.00
_cell.angle_gamma   90.00
#
_symmetry.space_group_name_H-M   'P 1'
#
loop_
_entity.id
_entity.type
_entity.pdbx_description
1 polymer ?
#
loop_
_entity_poly.entity_id
_entity_poly.type
_entity_poly.pdbx_seq_one_letter_code
_entity_poly.pdbx_strand_id
1 'polypeptide(L)'
;GPGAAFGWRGSSRIPARRRDARHGVLAVSGLVLPDPATAYRVGVVVPPSNPVVEPELDVLLGDEILQYGARLPRFTGLSLEERNQRYLPAYAEALDQLYGLDVTCALVAMTGPNYQLGLDGDRALCAELTERFGAPVSTASLAIYRTLNSLGINRIQLLSPYPDWLTGETVRYWEGAGMTVVAVEHLLGEGQAFSAYETCTEEVVAHLQSVEPEADCAVLVTGTGLVSVASIYQMDYGCSRPILSSNLCGAWWILQQCDRSPGSRLYREIAPGHVPCEDPGPDCGPGCHEL
;
A
#
# COMPACT_ATOMS: atom_id res chain seq x y z
N GLY A 1 -12.70 -45.64 -4.55
CA GLY A 1 -11.27 -45.52 -4.42
C GLY A 1 -10.94 -44.29 -3.54
N PRO A 2 -9.97 -44.35 -2.62
CA PRO A 2 -9.77 -43.31 -1.62
C PRO A 2 -8.99 -42.12 -2.21
N GLY A 3 -9.46 -40.93 -1.88
CA GLY A 3 -8.80 -39.69 -2.20
C GLY A 3 -7.41 -39.55 -1.54
N ALA A 4 -6.41 -39.24 -2.32
CA ALA A 4 -5.08 -38.95 -1.84
C ALA A 4 -5.07 -37.57 -1.20
N ALA A 5 -4.95 -37.56 0.13
CA ALA A 5 -4.61 -36.38 0.89
C ALA A 5 -3.15 -35.98 0.53
N PHE A 6 -2.95 -34.85 -0.12
CA PHE A 6 -1.63 -34.26 -0.30
C PHE A 6 -1.14 -33.73 1.04
N GLY A 7 -0.35 -34.55 1.73
CA GLY A 7 0.36 -34.15 2.94
C GLY A 7 1.51 -33.21 2.64
N TRP A 8 1.40 -32.01 3.12
CA TRP A 8 2.47 -31.01 3.18
C TRP A 8 3.59 -31.54 4.08
N ARG A 9 4.77 -31.77 3.53
CA ARG A 9 5.99 -32.06 4.32
C ARG A 9 6.92 -30.88 4.25
N GLY A 10 7.15 -30.33 5.44
CA GLY A 10 8.29 -29.60 5.92
C GLY A 10 9.12 -28.77 4.94
N SER A 11 9.06 -27.44 5.10
CA SER A 11 9.99 -26.49 4.54
C SER A 11 11.41 -26.78 5.06
N SER A 12 12.29 -27.21 4.17
CA SER A 12 13.71 -26.97 4.38
C SER A 12 13.93 -25.45 4.32
N ARG A 13 14.26 -24.83 5.45
CA ARG A 13 14.73 -23.45 5.48
C ARG A 13 15.89 -23.33 4.51
N ILE A 14 15.67 -22.68 3.39
CA ILE A 14 16.76 -22.23 2.51
C ILE A 14 17.47 -21.12 3.31
N PRO A 15 18.77 -21.26 3.62
CA PRO A 15 19.48 -20.20 4.33
C PRO A 15 19.41 -18.94 3.48
N ALA A 16 19.12 -17.80 4.12
CA ALA A 16 19.17 -16.49 3.49
C ALA A 16 20.52 -16.35 2.77
N ARG A 17 20.52 -16.50 1.46
CA ARG A 17 21.69 -16.18 0.65
C ARG A 17 21.92 -14.69 0.85
N ARG A 18 23.07 -14.31 1.43
CA ARG A 18 23.60 -12.95 1.30
C ARG A 18 23.67 -12.68 -0.19
N ARG A 19 22.72 -11.90 -0.69
CA ARG A 19 22.73 -11.43 -2.06
C ARG A 19 23.75 -10.31 -2.12
N ASP A 20 24.94 -10.61 -2.65
CA ASP A 20 25.91 -9.59 -3.01
C ASP A 20 25.26 -8.64 -4.03
N ALA A 21 25.36 -7.35 -3.75
CA ALA A 21 24.74 -6.27 -4.51
C ALA A 21 25.42 -6.11 -5.89
N ARG A 22 25.08 -6.99 -6.81
CA ARG A 22 25.28 -6.77 -8.25
C ARG A 22 24.01 -7.22 -8.97
N HIS A 23 23.06 -6.33 -9.00
CA HIS A 23 21.83 -6.52 -9.75
C HIS A 23 22.20 -6.41 -11.22
N GLY A 24 22.20 -7.54 -11.92
CA GLY A 24 22.43 -7.57 -13.35
C GLY A 24 21.25 -6.94 -14.09
N VAL A 25 21.35 -5.66 -14.37
CA VAL A 25 20.45 -4.98 -15.28
C VAL A 25 20.98 -5.21 -16.69
N LEU A 26 20.26 -5.97 -17.51
CA LEU A 26 20.53 -6.09 -18.93
C LEU A 26 20.03 -4.83 -19.64
N ALA A 27 20.90 -3.84 -19.82
CA ALA A 27 20.60 -2.67 -20.63
C ALA A 27 20.80 -3.03 -22.12
N VAL A 28 19.73 -3.24 -22.84
CA VAL A 28 19.74 -3.37 -24.30
C VAL A 28 19.14 -2.09 -24.87
N SER A 29 19.96 -1.21 -25.44
CA SER A 29 19.54 -0.01 -26.17
C SER A 29 18.41 0.82 -25.54
N GLY A 30 18.54 1.16 -24.23
CA GLY A 30 17.56 1.98 -23.51
C GLY A 30 16.40 1.21 -22.89
N LEU A 31 16.33 -0.12 -23.05
CA LEU A 31 15.39 -0.98 -22.35
C LEU A 31 16.05 -1.55 -21.09
N VAL A 32 15.49 -1.21 -19.93
CA VAL A 32 15.90 -1.76 -18.63
C VAL A 32 14.88 -2.82 -18.25
N LEU A 33 15.30 -4.08 -18.23
CA LEU A 33 14.46 -5.20 -17.76
C LEU A 33 15.10 -5.79 -16.51
N PRO A 34 14.38 -5.87 -15.39
CA PRO A 34 14.89 -6.56 -14.21
C PRO A 34 15.04 -8.06 -14.51
N ASP A 35 16.16 -8.64 -14.07
CA ASP A 35 16.38 -10.08 -14.16
C ASP A 35 15.55 -10.81 -13.08
N PRO A 36 14.57 -11.65 -13.45
CA PRO A 36 13.75 -12.37 -12.48
C PRO A 36 14.54 -13.25 -11.51
N ALA A 37 15.77 -13.65 -11.88
CA ALA A 37 16.60 -14.46 -11.01
C ALA A 37 17.26 -13.65 -9.86
N THR A 38 17.41 -12.34 -10.03
CA THR A 38 18.11 -11.46 -9.08
C THR A 38 17.24 -10.35 -8.51
N ALA A 39 16.19 -9.93 -9.21
CA ALA A 39 15.25 -8.93 -8.77
C ALA A 39 14.47 -9.37 -7.51
N TYR A 40 14.04 -8.41 -6.71
CA TYR A 40 13.02 -8.67 -5.69
C TYR A 40 11.69 -8.99 -6.38
N ARG A 41 11.01 -10.00 -5.87
CA ARG A 41 9.66 -10.39 -6.34
C ARG A 41 8.67 -10.13 -5.22
N VAL A 42 7.60 -9.42 -5.52
CA VAL A 42 6.58 -9.10 -4.53
C VAL A 42 5.20 -9.50 -5.04
N GLY A 43 4.39 -10.04 -4.14
CA GLY A 43 3.00 -10.37 -4.42
C GLY A 43 2.09 -9.17 -4.15
N VAL A 44 1.10 -8.97 -5.01
CA VAL A 44 0.08 -7.94 -4.79
C VAL A 44 -1.30 -8.54 -5.03
N VAL A 45 -2.09 -8.68 -3.97
CA VAL A 45 -3.48 -9.12 -4.05
C VAL A 45 -4.36 -7.89 -4.21
N VAL A 46 -5.09 -7.80 -5.31
CA VAL A 46 -5.88 -6.63 -5.67
C VAL A 46 -7.37 -6.94 -5.81
N PRO A 47 -8.26 -5.95 -5.59
CA PRO A 47 -9.68 -6.09 -5.92
C PRO A 47 -9.89 -6.45 -7.39
N PRO A 48 -10.96 -7.17 -7.75
CA PRO A 48 -11.16 -7.72 -9.11
C PRO A 48 -11.21 -6.66 -10.20
N SER A 49 -11.63 -5.45 -9.87
CA SER A 49 -11.82 -4.35 -10.84
C SER A 49 -11.07 -3.07 -10.43
N ASN A 50 -9.94 -3.21 -9.73
CA ASN A 50 -9.13 -2.06 -9.36
C ASN A 50 -8.13 -1.75 -10.49
N PRO A 51 -8.17 -0.55 -11.10
CA PRO A 51 -7.25 -0.15 -12.15
C PRO A 51 -6.04 0.64 -11.66
N VAL A 52 -5.95 0.95 -10.36
CA VAL A 52 -5.04 1.98 -9.81
C VAL A 52 -3.84 1.37 -9.10
N VAL A 53 -4.04 0.30 -8.32
CA VAL A 53 -3.00 -0.26 -7.44
C VAL A 53 -1.74 -0.61 -8.20
N GLU A 54 -1.87 -1.41 -9.27
CA GLU A 54 -0.72 -1.93 -9.99
C GLU A 54 0.10 -0.81 -10.67
N PRO A 55 -0.52 0.15 -11.41
CA PRO A 55 0.21 1.27 -11.99
C PRO A 55 0.88 2.19 -10.96
N GLU A 56 0.22 2.46 -9.82
CA GLU A 56 0.81 3.30 -8.78
C GLU A 56 1.99 2.59 -8.10
N LEU A 57 1.86 1.31 -7.80
CA LEU A 57 2.96 0.53 -7.22
C LEU A 57 4.13 0.40 -8.19
N ASP A 58 3.89 0.27 -9.50
CA ASP A 58 4.95 0.21 -10.52
C ASP A 58 5.83 1.46 -10.47
N VAL A 59 5.20 2.63 -10.42
CA VAL A 59 5.91 3.92 -10.28
C VAL A 59 6.66 4.03 -8.95
N LEU A 60 6.06 3.56 -7.85
CA LEU A 60 6.60 3.74 -6.50
C LEU A 60 7.73 2.77 -6.17
N LEU A 61 7.67 1.55 -6.70
CA LEU A 61 8.66 0.49 -6.41
C LEU A 61 9.87 0.54 -7.34
N GLY A 62 9.72 1.13 -8.54
CA GLY A 62 10.79 1.23 -9.53
C GLY A 62 11.17 -0.10 -10.17
N ASP A 63 12.16 -0.05 -11.07
CA ASP A 63 12.49 -1.14 -11.99
C ASP A 63 13.18 -2.35 -11.34
N GLU A 64 13.60 -2.26 -10.07
CA GLU A 64 14.32 -3.36 -9.39
C GLU A 64 13.39 -4.36 -8.68
N ILE A 65 12.09 -4.08 -8.63
CA ILE A 65 11.09 -4.89 -7.95
C ILE A 65 10.06 -5.38 -8.95
N LEU A 66 9.96 -6.69 -9.11
CA LEU A 66 8.97 -7.33 -9.95
C LEU A 66 7.69 -7.58 -9.17
N GLN A 67 6.59 -7.05 -9.67
CA GLN A 67 5.26 -7.24 -9.10
C GLN A 67 4.55 -8.42 -9.75
N TYR A 68 3.93 -9.26 -8.94
CA TYR A 68 3.08 -10.36 -9.37
C TYR A 68 1.68 -10.18 -8.77
N GLY A 69 0.72 -9.88 -9.64
CA GLY A 69 -0.66 -9.61 -9.26
C GLY A 69 -1.50 -10.89 -9.10
N ALA A 70 -2.29 -10.96 -8.04
CA ALA A 70 -3.39 -11.92 -7.89
C ALA A 70 -4.68 -11.15 -7.68
N ARG A 71 -5.74 -11.54 -8.38
CA ARG A 71 -7.04 -10.87 -8.27
C ARG A 71 -7.97 -11.60 -7.32
N LEU A 72 -8.62 -10.82 -6.45
CA LEU A 72 -9.72 -11.33 -5.64
C LEU A 72 -10.92 -11.72 -6.53
N PRO A 73 -11.75 -12.67 -6.09
CA PRO A 73 -12.91 -13.09 -6.84
C PRO A 73 -13.92 -11.95 -7.00
N ARG A 74 -14.63 -11.95 -8.15
CA ARG A 74 -15.71 -10.99 -8.38
C ARG A 74 -17.01 -11.49 -7.79
N PHE A 75 -17.52 -10.78 -6.79
CA PHE A 75 -18.84 -11.04 -6.20
C PHE A 75 -19.88 -10.13 -6.84
N THR A 76 -20.79 -10.69 -7.64
CA THR A 76 -21.88 -9.96 -8.30
C THR A 76 -23.17 -10.04 -7.48
N GLY A 77 -23.98 -8.98 -7.52
CA GLY A 77 -25.29 -8.95 -6.85
C GLY A 77 -25.23 -8.77 -5.33
N LEU A 78 -24.04 -8.58 -4.75
CA LEU A 78 -23.85 -8.28 -3.34
C LEU A 78 -23.67 -6.79 -3.09
N SER A 79 -24.13 -6.31 -1.95
CA SER A 79 -23.81 -4.98 -1.43
C SER A 79 -22.30 -4.84 -1.17
N LEU A 80 -21.83 -3.61 -0.96
CA LEU A 80 -20.43 -3.35 -0.59
C LEU A 80 -20.07 -4.04 0.74
N GLU A 81 -20.97 -4.01 1.71
CA GLU A 81 -20.78 -4.65 3.01
C GLU A 81 -20.64 -6.16 2.89
N GLU A 82 -21.55 -6.83 2.18
CA GLU A 82 -21.49 -8.26 1.92
C GLU A 82 -20.22 -8.66 1.16
N ARG A 83 -19.79 -7.83 0.20
CA ARG A 83 -18.52 -8.06 -0.52
C ARG A 83 -17.34 -7.96 0.41
N ASN A 84 -17.29 -6.96 1.28
CA ASN A 84 -16.20 -6.80 2.25
C ASN A 84 -16.06 -8.03 3.14
N GLN A 85 -17.18 -8.57 3.66
CA GLN A 85 -17.17 -9.80 4.45
C GLN A 85 -16.68 -11.03 3.66
N ARG A 86 -16.97 -11.08 2.36
CA ARG A 86 -16.54 -12.18 1.48
C ARG A 86 -15.09 -12.08 1.06
N TYR A 87 -14.50 -10.90 1.05
CA TYR A 87 -13.10 -10.72 0.68
C TYR A 87 -12.13 -11.24 1.75
N LEU A 88 -12.46 -11.12 3.03
CA LEU A 88 -11.57 -11.54 4.12
C LEU A 88 -11.10 -13.01 3.98
N PRO A 89 -11.99 -14.01 3.86
CA PRO A 89 -11.55 -15.39 3.67
C PRO A 89 -10.92 -15.65 2.29
N ALA A 90 -11.19 -14.83 1.29
CA ALA A 90 -10.65 -14.99 -0.06
C ALA A 90 -9.19 -14.52 -0.21
N TYR A 91 -8.62 -13.81 0.77
CA TYR A 91 -7.22 -13.37 0.74
C TYR A 91 -6.26 -14.55 0.66
N ALA A 92 -6.51 -15.60 1.42
CA ALA A 92 -5.69 -16.80 1.43
C ALA A 92 -5.66 -17.51 0.06
N GLU A 93 -6.82 -17.65 -0.59
CA GLU A 93 -6.91 -18.24 -1.93
C GLU A 93 -6.24 -17.39 -3.01
N ALA A 94 -6.33 -16.06 -2.87
CA ALA A 94 -5.63 -15.15 -3.78
C ALA A 94 -4.10 -15.24 -3.61
N LEU A 95 -3.60 -15.35 -2.39
CA LEU A 95 -2.19 -15.58 -2.11
C LEU A 95 -1.69 -16.93 -2.65
N ASP A 96 -2.52 -17.97 -2.61
CA ASP A 96 -2.18 -19.29 -3.17
C ASP A 96 -1.89 -19.24 -4.69
N GLN A 97 -2.42 -18.24 -5.44
CA GLN A 97 -2.10 -18.02 -6.84
C GLN A 97 -0.65 -17.58 -7.07
N LEU A 98 0.00 -17.05 -6.06
CA LEU A 98 1.38 -16.59 -6.08
C LEU A 98 2.38 -17.67 -5.64
N TYR A 99 1.88 -18.87 -5.35
CA TYR A 99 2.70 -19.98 -4.91
C TYR A 99 3.74 -20.38 -5.96
N GLY A 100 4.97 -20.60 -5.52
CA GLY A 100 6.08 -20.98 -6.41
C GLY A 100 6.81 -19.79 -7.07
N LEU A 101 6.34 -18.56 -6.90
CA LEU A 101 7.05 -17.36 -7.38
C LEU A 101 8.19 -16.93 -6.43
N ASP A 102 8.30 -17.55 -5.25
CA ASP A 102 9.33 -17.22 -4.25
C ASP A 102 9.39 -15.71 -3.97
N VAL A 103 8.22 -15.12 -3.65
CA VAL A 103 8.12 -13.69 -3.38
C VAL A 103 8.71 -13.33 -2.02
N THR A 104 9.30 -12.14 -1.94
CA THR A 104 9.88 -11.60 -0.70
C THR A 104 8.80 -11.24 0.31
N CYS A 105 7.68 -10.69 -0.16
CA CYS A 105 6.52 -10.34 0.65
C CYS A 105 5.28 -10.24 -0.24
N ALA A 106 4.10 -10.13 0.38
CA ALA A 106 2.85 -9.90 -0.33
C ALA A 106 2.00 -8.81 0.35
N LEU A 107 1.50 -7.87 -0.45
CA LEU A 107 0.55 -6.85 -0.03
C LEU A 107 -0.86 -7.23 -0.46
N VAL A 108 -1.79 -7.31 0.48
CA VAL A 108 -3.22 -7.33 0.20
C VAL A 108 -3.69 -5.87 0.08
N ALA A 109 -3.82 -5.39 -1.16
CA ALA A 109 -4.14 -4.00 -1.48
C ALA A 109 -5.64 -3.70 -1.26
N MET A 110 -6.10 -3.94 -0.05
CA MET A 110 -7.46 -3.71 0.43
C MET A 110 -7.42 -2.95 1.75
N THR A 111 -8.40 -2.07 1.96
CA THR A 111 -8.61 -1.32 3.21
C THR A 111 -10.00 -1.55 3.78
N GLY A 112 -11.05 -1.40 2.98
CA GLY A 112 -12.44 -1.44 3.44
C GLY A 112 -12.81 -2.67 4.28
N PRO A 113 -12.54 -3.91 3.83
CA PRO A 113 -12.82 -5.10 4.64
C PRO A 113 -12.08 -5.13 5.98
N ASN A 114 -10.86 -4.61 6.01
CA ASN A 114 -9.97 -4.66 7.17
C ASN A 114 -10.38 -3.68 8.28
N TYR A 115 -10.99 -2.55 7.92
CA TYR A 115 -11.48 -1.58 8.90
C TYR A 115 -12.50 -2.18 9.86
N GLN A 116 -13.32 -3.13 9.40
CA GLN A 116 -14.29 -3.83 10.24
C GLN A 116 -13.66 -4.77 11.29
N LEU A 117 -12.41 -5.19 11.07
CA LEU A 117 -11.68 -6.05 12.01
C LEU A 117 -11.07 -5.27 13.19
N GLY A 118 -10.90 -3.95 13.03
CA GLY A 118 -10.04 -3.18 13.89
C GLY A 118 -8.56 -3.56 13.76
N LEU A 119 -7.68 -2.80 14.37
CA LEU A 119 -6.22 -2.99 14.23
C LEU A 119 -5.75 -4.38 14.70
N ASP A 120 -6.25 -4.86 15.82
CA ASP A 120 -5.81 -6.15 16.37
C ASP A 120 -6.29 -7.32 15.52
N GLY A 121 -7.52 -7.25 14.98
CA GLY A 121 -8.02 -8.24 14.04
C GLY A 121 -7.26 -8.24 12.71
N ASP A 122 -6.92 -7.06 12.19
CA ASP A 122 -6.10 -6.93 10.97
C ASP A 122 -4.67 -7.48 11.17
N ARG A 123 -4.07 -7.23 12.33
CA ARG A 123 -2.78 -7.82 12.71
C ARG A 123 -2.85 -9.35 12.81
N ALA A 124 -3.88 -9.88 13.47
CA ALA A 124 -4.08 -11.32 13.61
C ALA A 124 -4.25 -12.00 12.25
N LEU A 125 -5.06 -11.42 11.36
CA LEU A 125 -5.23 -11.87 9.99
C LEU A 125 -3.91 -11.88 9.22
N CYS A 126 -3.13 -10.80 9.27
CA CYS A 126 -1.84 -10.74 8.60
C CYS A 126 -0.83 -11.76 9.15
N ALA A 127 -0.86 -12.05 10.45
CA ALA A 127 -0.02 -13.07 11.06
C ALA A 127 -0.38 -14.48 10.56
N GLU A 128 -1.68 -14.82 10.51
CA GLU A 128 -2.18 -16.08 9.96
C GLU A 128 -1.80 -16.24 8.48
N LEU A 129 -2.03 -15.20 7.67
CA LEU A 129 -1.68 -15.22 6.25
C LEU A 129 -0.16 -15.36 6.05
N THR A 130 0.66 -14.71 6.87
CA THR A 130 2.12 -14.81 6.83
C THR A 130 2.58 -16.24 7.14
N GLU A 131 2.02 -16.87 8.17
CA GLU A 131 2.34 -18.27 8.52
C GLU A 131 1.95 -19.21 7.40
N ARG A 132 0.75 -19.07 6.85
CA ARG A 132 0.24 -19.91 5.75
C ARG A 132 1.03 -19.72 4.46
N PHE A 133 1.30 -18.49 4.08
CA PHE A 133 1.96 -18.15 2.81
C PHE A 133 3.47 -18.39 2.84
N GLY A 134 4.10 -18.32 4.01
CA GLY A 134 5.53 -18.53 4.21
C GLY A 134 6.42 -17.31 3.88
N ALA A 135 5.83 -16.16 3.62
CA ALA A 135 6.51 -14.87 3.46
C ALA A 135 5.69 -13.76 4.15
N PRO A 136 6.28 -12.62 4.55
CA PRO A 136 5.56 -11.53 5.18
C PRO A 136 4.35 -11.08 4.36
N VAL A 137 3.18 -11.00 5.00
CA VAL A 137 1.95 -10.47 4.41
C VAL A 137 1.48 -9.25 5.21
N SER A 138 1.05 -8.22 4.52
CA SER A 138 0.37 -7.06 5.11
C SER A 138 -0.86 -6.70 4.30
N THR A 139 -1.87 -6.17 4.97
CA THR A 139 -2.95 -5.43 4.32
C THR A 139 -2.53 -3.99 4.08
N ALA A 140 -3.23 -3.27 3.19
CA ALA A 140 -2.99 -1.84 2.99
C ALA A 140 -3.28 -1.03 4.27
N SER A 141 -4.31 -1.37 5.05
CA SER A 141 -4.61 -0.70 6.33
C SER A 141 -3.48 -0.86 7.34
N LEU A 142 -2.94 -2.07 7.47
CA LEU A 142 -1.82 -2.32 8.39
C LEU A 142 -0.51 -1.68 7.89
N ALA A 143 -0.30 -1.59 6.57
CA ALA A 143 0.81 -0.86 5.99
C ALA A 143 0.73 0.65 6.30
N ILE A 144 -0.45 1.27 6.17
CA ILE A 144 -0.70 2.66 6.58
C ILE A 144 -0.36 2.84 8.05
N TYR A 145 -0.89 1.97 8.94
CA TYR A 145 -0.61 2.06 10.38
C TYR A 145 0.89 2.04 10.68
N ARG A 146 1.64 1.11 10.04
CA ARG A 146 3.09 1.01 10.22
C ARG A 146 3.82 2.26 9.73
N THR A 147 3.40 2.83 8.60
CA THR A 147 3.97 4.06 8.06
C THR A 147 3.73 5.24 9.01
N LEU A 148 2.49 5.45 9.46
CA LEU A 148 2.16 6.52 10.41
C LEU A 148 3.02 6.42 11.69
N ASN A 149 3.14 5.22 12.26
CA ASN A 149 3.97 5.01 13.45
C ASN A 149 5.45 5.26 13.20
N SER A 150 6.00 4.83 12.05
CA SER A 150 7.41 5.05 11.72
C SER A 150 7.74 6.53 11.57
N LEU A 151 6.76 7.33 11.16
CA LEU A 151 6.86 8.79 11.03
C LEU A 151 6.50 9.56 12.31
N GLY A 152 6.10 8.86 13.37
CA GLY A 152 5.65 9.50 14.63
C GLY A 152 4.33 10.26 14.48
N ILE A 153 3.54 9.98 13.44
CA ILE A 153 2.27 10.64 13.17
C ILE A 153 1.16 9.95 13.95
N ASN A 154 0.46 10.70 14.78
CA ASN A 154 -0.68 10.22 15.56
C ASN A 154 -1.97 11.04 15.36
N ARG A 155 -1.94 12.05 14.49
CA ARG A 155 -3.10 12.90 14.13
C ARG A 155 -3.28 12.86 12.61
N ILE A 156 -4.52 12.58 12.17
CA ILE A 156 -4.83 12.43 10.74
C ILE A 156 -6.13 13.16 10.38
N GLN A 157 -6.13 13.76 9.19
CA GLN A 157 -7.34 14.15 8.47
C GLN A 157 -7.61 13.10 7.40
N LEU A 158 -8.81 12.54 7.37
CA LEU A 158 -9.20 11.53 6.40
C LEU A 158 -9.81 12.17 5.16
N LEU A 159 -9.33 11.80 3.97
CA LEU A 159 -10.05 11.95 2.72
C LEU A 159 -10.62 10.58 2.34
N SER A 160 -11.94 10.44 2.41
CA SER A 160 -12.65 9.16 2.29
C SER A 160 -13.50 9.09 1.01
N PRO A 161 -13.29 8.09 0.13
CA PRO A 161 -14.17 7.81 -1.01
C PRO A 161 -15.32 6.85 -0.66
N TYR A 162 -15.50 6.55 0.61
CA TYR A 162 -16.46 5.55 1.07
C TYR A 162 -17.81 6.14 1.45
N PRO A 163 -18.90 5.34 1.41
CA PRO A 163 -20.15 5.72 2.02
C PRO A 163 -20.00 5.89 3.54
N ASP A 164 -20.92 6.65 4.15
CA ASP A 164 -20.85 7.05 5.57
C ASP A 164 -20.61 5.90 6.54
N TRP A 165 -21.29 4.76 6.34
CA TRP A 165 -21.12 3.62 7.22
C TRP A 165 -19.68 3.09 7.21
N LEU A 166 -19.03 3.00 6.01
CA LEU A 166 -17.65 2.51 5.89
C LEU A 166 -16.64 3.58 6.31
N THR A 167 -16.95 4.85 6.07
CA THR A 167 -16.16 5.96 6.63
C THR A 167 -16.18 5.92 8.15
N GLY A 168 -17.35 5.64 8.75
CA GLY A 168 -17.45 5.44 10.21
C GLY A 168 -16.62 4.25 10.72
N GLU A 169 -16.57 3.13 9.99
CA GLU A 169 -15.67 2.01 10.32
C GLU A 169 -14.20 2.41 10.20
N THR A 170 -13.86 3.22 9.19
CA THR A 170 -12.51 3.75 9.00
C THR A 170 -12.08 4.61 10.19
N VAL A 171 -12.94 5.52 10.65
CA VAL A 171 -12.69 6.34 11.85
C VAL A 171 -12.47 5.45 13.09
N ARG A 172 -13.38 4.49 13.33
CA ARG A 172 -13.26 3.57 14.46
C ARG A 172 -11.94 2.75 14.44
N TYR A 173 -11.53 2.32 13.25
CA TYR A 173 -10.25 1.61 13.09
C TYR A 173 -9.07 2.48 13.54
N TRP A 174 -9.00 3.72 13.06
CA TRP A 174 -7.88 4.62 13.37
C TRP A 174 -7.88 5.08 14.83
N GLU A 175 -9.04 5.41 15.38
CA GLU A 175 -9.15 5.76 16.81
C GLU A 175 -8.81 4.56 17.70
N GLY A 176 -9.30 3.37 17.38
CA GLY A 176 -8.92 2.13 18.04
C GLY A 176 -7.44 1.78 17.92
N ALA A 177 -6.77 2.28 16.88
CA ALA A 177 -5.32 2.16 16.67
C ALA A 177 -4.51 3.23 17.43
N GLY A 178 -5.17 4.11 18.21
CA GLY A 178 -4.52 5.18 18.97
C GLY A 178 -4.24 6.46 18.18
N MET A 179 -4.80 6.59 16.98
CA MET A 179 -4.72 7.82 16.18
C MET A 179 -5.85 8.79 16.58
N THR A 180 -5.60 10.09 16.44
CA THR A 180 -6.65 11.11 16.54
C THR A 180 -7.11 11.46 15.13
N VAL A 181 -8.37 11.17 14.78
CA VAL A 181 -8.99 11.62 13.54
C VAL A 181 -9.53 13.02 13.78
N VAL A 182 -8.84 14.04 13.25
CA VAL A 182 -9.18 15.45 13.51
C VAL A 182 -10.26 15.98 12.59
N ALA A 183 -10.37 15.45 11.37
CA ALA A 183 -11.39 15.78 10.41
C ALA A 183 -11.62 14.63 9.42
N VAL A 184 -12.78 14.61 8.81
CA VAL A 184 -13.14 13.68 7.75
C VAL A 184 -13.72 14.48 6.59
N GLU A 185 -13.07 14.38 5.44
CA GLU A 185 -13.54 14.94 4.18
C GLU A 185 -14.07 13.81 3.30
N HIS A 186 -15.28 13.95 2.80
CA HIS A 186 -15.87 13.02 1.86
C HIS A 186 -15.54 13.42 0.43
N LEU A 187 -14.92 12.50 -0.33
CA LEU A 187 -14.66 12.72 -1.76
C LEU A 187 -15.95 12.76 -2.58
N LEU A 188 -16.98 12.07 -2.12
CA LEU A 188 -18.24 11.91 -2.82
C LEU A 188 -19.34 12.71 -2.14
N GLY A 189 -20.20 13.31 -2.95
CA GLY A 189 -21.45 13.93 -2.48
C GLY A 189 -22.45 12.88 -1.97
N GLU A 190 -23.46 13.35 -1.23
CA GLU A 190 -24.51 12.49 -0.69
C GLU A 190 -25.18 11.65 -1.79
N GLY A 191 -25.28 10.35 -1.58
CA GLY A 191 -25.89 9.40 -2.51
C GLY A 191 -25.03 8.99 -3.70
N GLN A 192 -23.82 9.53 -3.84
CA GLN A 192 -22.89 9.10 -4.88
C GLN A 192 -22.16 7.81 -4.48
N ALA A 193 -21.85 6.96 -5.47
CA ALA A 193 -21.05 5.77 -5.28
C ALA A 193 -19.66 5.97 -5.89
N PHE A 194 -18.63 5.57 -5.17
CA PHE A 194 -17.25 5.62 -5.68
C PHE A 194 -17.08 4.71 -6.90
N SER A 195 -16.49 5.28 -7.94
CA SER A 195 -16.04 4.55 -9.13
C SER A 195 -14.59 4.89 -9.43
N ALA A 196 -13.71 3.89 -9.33
CA ALA A 196 -12.30 4.04 -9.65
C ALA A 196 -12.03 4.40 -11.13
N TYR A 197 -13.02 4.26 -11.99
CA TYR A 197 -12.93 4.59 -13.41
C TYR A 197 -13.45 5.99 -13.75
N GLU A 198 -14.19 6.61 -12.83
CA GLU A 198 -14.83 7.92 -13.05
C GLU A 198 -14.13 9.03 -12.26
N THR A 199 -13.38 8.67 -11.20
CA THR A 199 -12.64 9.64 -10.40
C THR A 199 -11.29 9.93 -11.06
N CYS A 200 -11.05 11.17 -11.44
CA CYS A 200 -9.81 11.60 -12.08
C CYS A 200 -8.85 12.27 -11.08
N THR A 201 -7.61 12.45 -11.52
CA THR A 201 -6.54 13.07 -10.72
C THR A 201 -6.91 14.50 -10.29
N GLU A 202 -7.49 15.28 -11.20
CA GLU A 202 -7.86 16.68 -10.98
C GLU A 202 -8.91 16.83 -9.89
N GLU A 203 -9.88 15.90 -9.80
CA GLU A 203 -10.89 15.88 -8.75
C GLU A 203 -10.26 15.61 -7.37
N VAL A 204 -9.35 14.64 -7.29
CA VAL A 204 -8.65 14.33 -6.03
C VAL A 204 -7.76 15.50 -5.61
N VAL A 205 -7.07 16.13 -6.56
CA VAL A 205 -6.27 17.35 -6.30
C VAL A 205 -7.15 18.47 -5.77
N ALA A 206 -8.31 18.73 -6.38
CA ALA A 206 -9.22 19.77 -5.92
C ALA A 206 -9.71 19.51 -4.49
N HIS A 207 -10.01 18.25 -4.13
CA HIS A 207 -10.35 17.89 -2.76
C HIS A 207 -9.18 18.07 -1.80
N LEU A 208 -7.98 17.64 -2.18
CA LEU A 208 -6.78 17.83 -1.35
C LEU A 208 -6.48 19.32 -1.08
N GLN A 209 -6.71 20.18 -2.08
CA GLN A 209 -6.56 21.62 -1.95
C GLN A 209 -7.63 22.27 -1.09
N SER A 210 -8.83 21.69 -1.02
CA SER A 210 -9.93 22.19 -0.20
C SER A 210 -9.87 21.79 1.26
N VAL A 211 -9.03 20.80 1.59
CA VAL A 211 -8.84 20.34 2.99
C VAL A 211 -8.14 21.42 3.80
N GLU A 212 -8.86 22.04 4.72
CA GLU A 212 -8.30 23.04 5.64
C GLU A 212 -7.14 22.46 6.45
N PRO A 213 -6.00 23.17 6.52
CA PRO A 213 -4.84 22.66 7.23
C PRO A 213 -5.09 22.61 8.75
N GLU A 214 -4.96 21.42 9.32
CA GLU A 214 -4.87 21.23 10.76
C GLU A 214 -3.40 21.10 11.19
N ALA A 215 -3.04 21.71 12.33
CA ALA A 215 -1.68 21.68 12.81
C ALA A 215 -1.25 20.27 13.24
N ASP A 216 -0.01 19.90 12.93
CA ASP A 216 0.62 18.66 13.38
C ASP A 216 -0.17 17.40 13.00
N CYS A 217 -0.76 17.35 11.80
CA CYS A 217 -1.45 16.17 11.29
C CYS A 217 -1.02 15.83 9.85
N ALA A 218 -1.22 14.57 9.47
CA ALA A 218 -1.13 14.15 8.07
C ALA A 218 -2.51 14.09 7.43
N VAL A 219 -2.59 14.32 6.12
CA VAL A 219 -3.76 13.96 5.33
C VAL A 219 -3.61 12.50 4.88
N LEU A 220 -4.60 11.68 5.19
CA LEU A 220 -4.65 10.28 4.79
C LEU A 220 -5.75 10.08 3.74
N VAL A 221 -5.32 9.84 2.50
CA VAL A 221 -6.18 9.45 1.39
C VAL A 221 -6.44 7.95 1.48
N THR A 222 -7.66 7.57 1.84
CA THR A 222 -8.04 6.16 2.00
C THR A 222 -8.56 5.56 0.69
N GLY A 223 -8.54 4.23 0.58
CA GLY A 223 -9.04 3.52 -0.60
C GLY A 223 -7.97 3.30 -1.66
N THR A 224 -7.67 2.02 -1.93
CA THR A 224 -6.63 1.63 -2.89
C THR A 224 -7.03 1.83 -4.35
N GLY A 225 -8.32 2.05 -4.62
CA GLY A 225 -8.85 2.34 -5.97
C GLY A 225 -8.87 3.82 -6.32
N LEU A 226 -8.45 4.69 -5.42
CA LEU A 226 -8.40 6.12 -5.66
C LEU A 226 -7.05 6.52 -6.27
N VAL A 227 -7.08 7.30 -7.36
CA VAL A 227 -5.88 7.84 -8.00
C VAL A 227 -5.20 8.80 -7.02
N SER A 228 -4.19 8.32 -6.33
CA SER A 228 -3.59 9.02 -5.19
C SER A 228 -2.18 9.52 -5.45
N VAL A 229 -1.33 8.71 -6.07
CA VAL A 229 0.09 9.05 -6.27
C VAL A 229 0.25 10.25 -7.19
N ALA A 230 -0.44 10.24 -8.35
CA ALA A 230 -0.40 11.37 -9.27
C ALA A 230 -0.99 12.64 -8.64
N SER A 231 -2.06 12.50 -7.84
CA SER A 231 -2.71 13.63 -7.15
C SER A 231 -1.80 14.23 -6.09
N ILE A 232 -1.17 13.40 -5.25
CA ILE A 232 -0.20 13.85 -4.24
C ILE A 232 1.00 14.52 -4.92
N TYR A 233 1.48 13.96 -6.04
CA TYR A 233 2.60 14.52 -6.78
C TYR A 233 2.32 15.91 -7.37
N GLN A 234 1.05 16.20 -7.71
CA GLN A 234 0.62 17.50 -8.22
C GLN A 234 0.37 18.55 -7.12
N MET A 235 0.30 18.13 -5.86
CA MET A 235 0.19 19.09 -4.77
C MET A 235 1.47 19.91 -4.66
N ASP A 236 1.33 21.22 -4.43
CA ASP A 236 2.48 22.07 -4.19
C ASP A 236 3.12 21.65 -2.85
N TYR A 237 4.39 21.27 -2.95
CA TYR A 237 5.18 20.78 -1.80
C TYR A 237 5.52 21.84 -0.76
N GLY A 238 5.00 23.06 -0.90
CA GLY A 238 4.95 24.05 0.17
C GLY A 238 4.00 23.70 1.32
N CYS A 239 3.26 22.58 1.22
CA CYS A 239 2.41 22.07 2.30
C CYS A 239 3.28 21.61 3.47
N SER A 240 3.09 22.25 4.62
CA SER A 240 3.81 21.96 5.86
C SER A 240 3.44 20.59 6.50
N ARG A 241 2.67 19.73 5.82
CA ARG A 241 2.14 18.47 6.35
C ARG A 241 2.27 17.31 5.36
N PRO A 242 2.51 16.08 5.85
CA PRO A 242 2.55 14.90 4.99
C PRO A 242 1.16 14.58 4.40
N ILE A 243 1.13 14.18 3.13
CA ILE A 243 -0.05 13.58 2.49
C ILE A 243 0.30 12.12 2.19
N LEU A 244 -0.44 11.20 2.79
CA LEU A 244 -0.26 9.77 2.66
C LEU A 244 -1.43 9.14 1.91
N SER A 245 -1.19 8.04 1.21
CA SER A 245 -2.26 7.23 0.64
C SER A 245 -2.07 5.76 0.92
N SER A 246 -3.15 4.99 0.72
CA SER A 246 -3.13 3.54 0.90
C SER A 246 -2.05 2.88 0.04
N ASN A 247 -1.91 3.28 -1.22
CA ASN A 247 -0.94 2.70 -2.15
C ASN A 247 0.49 3.17 -1.85
N LEU A 248 0.68 4.43 -1.48
CA LEU A 248 1.97 4.97 -1.06
C LEU A 248 2.52 4.24 0.19
N CYS A 249 1.68 4.05 1.20
CA CYS A 249 2.05 3.32 2.41
C CYS A 249 2.28 1.82 2.13
N GLY A 250 1.49 1.24 1.23
CA GLY A 250 1.69 -0.13 0.76
C GLY A 250 3.06 -0.33 0.10
N ALA A 251 3.44 0.59 -0.80
CA ALA A 251 4.75 0.58 -1.44
C ALA A 251 5.88 0.79 -0.44
N TRP A 252 5.72 1.73 0.50
CA TRP A 252 6.67 1.94 1.58
C TRP A 252 6.94 0.66 2.37
N TRP A 253 5.88 -0.04 2.78
CA TRP A 253 6.02 -1.31 3.49
C TRP A 253 6.73 -2.37 2.64
N ILE A 254 6.42 -2.50 1.34
CA ILE A 254 7.09 -3.42 0.41
C ILE A 254 8.59 -3.11 0.34
N LEU A 255 8.96 -1.84 0.17
CA LEU A 255 10.36 -1.41 0.11
C LEU A 255 11.14 -1.81 1.37
N GLN A 256 10.54 -1.63 2.54
CA GLN A 256 11.13 -2.08 3.81
C GLN A 256 11.35 -3.60 3.85
N GLN A 257 10.44 -4.40 3.29
CA GLN A 257 10.62 -5.86 3.21
C GLN A 257 11.72 -6.26 2.21
N CYS A 258 12.01 -5.41 1.25
CA CYS A 258 13.06 -5.61 0.25
C CYS A 258 14.41 -4.99 0.66
N ASP A 259 14.56 -4.51 1.89
CA ASP A 259 15.76 -3.77 2.35
C ASP A 259 16.12 -2.61 1.42
N ARG A 260 15.11 -1.93 0.89
CA ARG A 260 15.24 -0.77 0.00
C ARG A 260 14.77 0.50 0.67
N SER A 261 15.53 1.56 0.44
CA SER A 261 15.07 2.90 0.81
C SER A 261 14.15 3.46 -0.27
N PRO A 262 13.09 4.18 0.13
CA PRO A 262 12.24 4.86 -0.84
C PRO A 262 13.04 5.93 -1.60
N GLY A 263 13.28 5.72 -2.88
CA GLY A 263 14.09 6.61 -3.71
C GLY A 263 13.32 7.77 -4.37
N SER A 264 11.98 7.75 -4.35
CA SER A 264 11.19 8.77 -5.03
C SER A 264 11.17 10.09 -4.26
N ARG A 265 11.06 11.22 -4.99
CA ARG A 265 10.84 12.55 -4.42
C ARG A 265 9.68 12.55 -3.42
N LEU A 266 8.61 11.83 -3.73
CA LEU A 266 7.42 11.71 -2.90
C LEU A 266 7.74 11.21 -1.49
N TYR A 267 8.59 10.18 -1.37
CA TYR A 267 9.00 9.67 -0.07
C TYR A 267 9.91 10.63 0.68
N ARG A 268 10.82 11.33 0.00
CA ARG A 268 11.73 12.30 0.62
C ARG A 268 11.00 13.43 1.31
N GLU A 269 9.88 13.86 0.75
CA GLU A 269 9.07 14.94 1.30
C GLU A 269 8.19 14.48 2.47
N ILE A 270 7.75 13.23 2.45
CA ILE A 270 6.98 12.65 3.54
C ILE A 270 7.86 12.31 4.75
N ALA A 271 9.10 11.88 4.51
CA ALA A 271 10.02 11.44 5.55
C ALA A 271 11.44 11.98 5.29
N PRO A 272 11.67 13.25 5.47
CA PRO A 272 12.93 13.92 5.11
C PRO A 272 14.17 13.37 5.84
N GLY A 273 14.02 12.67 6.96
CA GLY A 273 15.13 12.04 7.69
C GLY A 273 15.35 10.55 7.40
N HIS A 274 14.53 9.92 6.55
CA HIS A 274 14.56 8.47 6.34
C HIS A 274 15.04 8.06 4.94
N VAL A 275 15.31 9.01 4.07
CA VAL A 275 15.77 8.74 2.70
C VAL A 275 17.19 9.27 2.55
N PRO A 276 18.18 8.42 2.31
CA PRO A 276 19.52 8.87 1.96
C PRO A 276 19.48 9.74 0.70
N CYS A 277 20.14 10.88 0.73
CA CYS A 277 20.33 11.72 -0.45
C CYS A 277 21.38 11.05 -1.35
N GLU A 278 20.97 10.10 -2.20
CA GLU A 278 21.90 9.38 -3.10
C GLU A 278 22.34 10.23 -4.29
N ASP A 279 21.66 11.32 -4.62
CA ASP A 279 22.07 12.24 -5.69
C ASP A 279 21.59 13.66 -5.36
N PRO A 280 22.49 14.56 -4.93
CA PRO A 280 22.16 15.95 -4.74
C PRO A 280 22.04 16.62 -6.12
N GLY A 281 20.88 16.48 -6.75
CA GLY A 281 20.54 17.29 -7.93
C GLY A 281 20.72 18.79 -7.65
N PRO A 282 20.82 19.64 -8.67
CA PRO A 282 21.13 21.06 -8.54
C PRO A 282 20.14 21.87 -7.67
N ASP A 283 19.03 21.29 -7.28
CA ASP A 283 17.99 21.91 -6.45
C ASP A 283 18.00 21.47 -4.97
N CYS A 284 18.99 20.70 -4.51
CA CYS A 284 19.16 20.39 -3.10
C CYS A 284 19.60 21.62 -2.31
N GLY A 285 18.73 22.14 -1.45
CA GLY A 285 19.04 23.25 -0.57
C GLY A 285 20.15 22.90 0.45
N PRO A 286 20.76 23.92 1.12
CA PRO A 286 21.99 23.80 1.92
C PRO A 286 21.90 22.99 3.22
N GLY A 287 20.81 22.26 3.47
CA GLY A 287 20.60 21.44 4.68
C GLY A 287 20.79 19.91 4.51
N CYS A 288 21.13 19.43 3.30
CA CYS A 288 21.20 17.99 3.02
C CYS A 288 22.55 17.32 3.41
N HIS A 289 23.50 18.04 3.97
CA HIS A 289 24.86 17.52 4.23
C HIS A 289 25.23 17.34 5.71
N GLU A 290 24.30 17.60 6.64
CA GLU A 290 24.60 17.44 8.06
C GLU A 290 23.57 16.49 8.73
N LEU A 291 23.66 15.19 8.48
CA LEU A 291 23.17 14.14 9.38
C LEU A 291 23.99 12.86 9.16
#